data_1394e7bb63db09b26974581f17d4aa76
#
_entry.id   1394e7bb63db09b26974581f17d4aa76
#
_cell.length_a   1.000
_cell.length_b   1.000
_cell.length_c   1.000
_cell.angle_alpha   90.00
_cell.angle_beta   90.00
_cell.angle_gamma   90.00
#
_symmetry.space_group_name_H-M   'P 1'
#
loop_
_entity.id
_entity.type
_entity.pdbx_description
1 polymer ?
#
loop_
_entity_poly.entity_id
_entity_poly.type
_entity_poly.pdbx_seq_one_letter_code
_entity_poly.pdbx_strand_id
1 'polypeptide(L)'
;LSALPARADAVVIGGGVIGTSAAYHLAEAGVNTVLLERGGLGGGASAHTAGMVRTYFPGDPHTGRMAVDSLNAYHDFARHTATPLALRRLGFMVLFTDEKQIAEFEATHQAQQDAGVQVGLISAREASGLNPLVNERAILAAAWSPEAYHVDSLDIVRGYAAAARNHGADLFTHTPVTRIDDDNTVHTPRGSIKADSIVCAAGPWSGEVASMASVDLPMTPHAIEMLFTDIPPSPHREMPMTMHATSGLRIRSWKDRILLAMGVPKAGEAREAWLGRISGHLGTLFPALEGIGLHRAWTGDFDASPNNTAFIGQHPTRRFLYAAGFTGAGLCQAPAAGGKLRDLLIAK
;
A
#
# COMPACT_ATOMS: atom_id res chain seq x y z
N LEU A 1 15.37 15.93 -22.75
CA LEU A 1 14.74 16.10 -21.43
C LEU A 1 14.23 17.53 -21.35
N SER A 2 12.92 17.76 -21.12
CA SER A 2 12.35 19.10 -20.94
C SER A 2 13.01 19.83 -19.76
N ALA A 3 13.13 21.15 -19.84
CA ALA A 3 13.62 21.98 -18.74
C ALA A 3 12.61 21.94 -17.57
N LEU A 4 13.10 22.10 -16.34
CA LEU A 4 12.23 22.29 -15.19
C LEU A 4 11.55 23.66 -15.27
N PRO A 5 10.25 23.79 -14.92
CA PRO A 5 9.61 25.08 -14.80
C PRO A 5 10.21 25.86 -13.63
N ALA A 6 10.28 27.18 -13.77
CA ALA A 6 10.81 28.05 -12.71
C ALA A 6 9.87 28.13 -11.49
N ARG A 7 8.56 27.90 -11.68
CA ARG A 7 7.51 27.99 -10.66
C ARG A 7 6.44 26.92 -10.87
N ALA A 8 5.80 26.52 -9.75
CA ALA A 8 4.62 25.68 -9.73
C ALA A 8 3.73 26.06 -8.52
N ASP A 9 2.42 25.86 -8.61
CA ASP A 9 1.52 26.01 -7.46
C ASP A 9 1.75 24.89 -6.46
N ALA A 10 1.98 23.66 -6.97
CA ALA A 10 2.31 22.51 -6.14
C ALA A 10 3.47 21.70 -6.72
N VAL A 11 4.45 21.37 -5.87
CA VAL A 11 5.49 20.39 -6.17
C VAL A 11 5.24 19.13 -5.36
N VAL A 12 4.90 18.02 -6.06
CA VAL A 12 4.72 16.69 -5.46
C VAL A 12 6.06 15.95 -5.49
N ILE A 13 6.54 15.52 -4.33
CA ILE A 13 7.80 14.78 -4.17
C ILE A 13 7.52 13.32 -3.93
N GLY A 14 7.88 12.48 -4.90
CA GLY A 14 7.65 11.04 -4.93
C GLY A 14 6.68 10.61 -6.03
N GLY A 15 7.12 9.68 -6.88
CA GLY A 15 6.36 9.15 -8.02
C GLY A 15 5.77 7.75 -7.78
N GLY A 16 5.51 7.40 -6.52
CA GLY A 16 4.77 6.19 -6.14
C GLY A 16 3.26 6.34 -6.34
N VAL A 17 2.49 5.34 -5.92
CA VAL A 17 1.03 5.32 -6.07
C VAL A 17 0.35 6.51 -5.38
N ILE A 18 0.86 6.96 -4.22
CA ILE A 18 0.33 8.12 -3.48
C ILE A 18 0.64 9.41 -4.24
N GLY A 19 1.90 9.61 -4.66
CA GLY A 19 2.29 10.84 -5.33
C GLY A 19 1.68 11.02 -6.72
N THR A 20 1.55 9.93 -7.49
CA THR A 20 0.86 10.01 -8.80
C THR A 20 -0.64 10.25 -8.66
N SER A 21 -1.28 9.67 -7.63
CA SER A 21 -2.67 9.99 -7.28
C SER A 21 -2.81 11.46 -6.86
N ALA A 22 -1.93 11.97 -6.00
CA ALA A 22 -1.93 13.38 -5.59
C ALA A 22 -1.75 14.32 -6.80
N ALA A 23 -0.77 14.03 -7.67
CA ALA A 23 -0.53 14.83 -8.87
C ALA A 23 -1.75 14.85 -9.81
N TYR A 24 -2.43 13.72 -9.98
CA TYR A 24 -3.66 13.64 -10.75
C TYR A 24 -4.76 14.53 -10.14
N HIS A 25 -5.08 14.35 -8.87
CA HIS A 25 -6.17 15.08 -8.22
C HIS A 25 -5.91 16.61 -8.14
N LEU A 26 -4.66 17.01 -7.97
CA LEU A 26 -4.27 18.43 -7.99
C LEU A 26 -4.41 19.02 -9.39
N ALA A 27 -3.88 18.34 -10.40
CA ALA A 27 -3.97 18.82 -11.79
C ALA A 27 -5.41 18.84 -12.31
N GLU A 28 -6.23 17.81 -11.99
CA GLU A 28 -7.67 17.79 -12.29
C GLU A 28 -8.41 18.99 -11.69
N ALA A 29 -7.99 19.44 -10.51
CA ALA A 29 -8.52 20.66 -9.86
C ALA A 29 -7.95 21.97 -10.42
N GLY A 30 -7.15 21.94 -11.49
CA GLY A 30 -6.57 23.11 -12.14
C GLY A 30 -5.33 23.67 -11.43
N VAL A 31 -4.73 22.95 -10.48
CA VAL A 31 -3.48 23.35 -9.82
C VAL A 31 -2.30 23.09 -10.75
N ASN A 32 -1.48 24.09 -11.02
CA ASN A 32 -0.23 23.93 -11.79
C ASN A 32 0.75 23.03 -10.99
N THR A 33 0.81 21.75 -11.37
CA THR A 33 1.43 20.67 -10.59
C THR A 33 2.69 20.15 -11.27
N VAL A 34 3.77 20.06 -10.49
CA VAL A 34 5.01 19.38 -10.89
C VAL A 34 5.23 18.21 -9.97
N LEU A 35 5.47 17.02 -10.53
CA LEU A 35 5.89 15.84 -9.77
C LEU A 35 7.37 15.56 -10.03
N LEU A 36 8.13 15.40 -8.94
CA LEU A 36 9.54 15.04 -8.96
C LEU A 36 9.73 13.62 -8.38
N GLU A 37 10.32 12.72 -9.18
CA GLU A 37 10.64 11.36 -8.79
C GLU A 37 12.15 11.11 -8.99
N ARG A 38 12.82 10.59 -7.96
CA ARG A 38 14.27 10.34 -8.00
C ARG A 38 14.69 9.22 -8.95
N GLY A 39 13.81 8.24 -9.18
CA GLY A 39 14.01 7.12 -10.09
C GLY A 39 12.95 7.05 -11.17
N GLY A 40 12.49 5.85 -11.48
CA GLY A 40 11.32 5.61 -12.32
C GLY A 40 10.01 5.68 -11.51
N LEU A 41 8.91 6.06 -12.16
CA LEU A 41 7.60 6.05 -11.51
C LEU A 41 7.27 4.66 -10.95
N GLY A 42 6.80 4.63 -9.70
CA GLY A 42 6.44 3.40 -9.00
C GLY A 42 7.61 2.57 -8.51
N GLY A 43 8.87 2.97 -8.73
CA GLY A 43 10.07 2.16 -8.45
C GLY A 43 10.36 1.88 -6.96
N GLY A 44 9.69 2.56 -6.02
CA GLY A 44 9.79 2.31 -4.58
C GLY A 44 8.84 1.21 -4.10
N ALA A 45 8.19 1.40 -2.95
CA ALA A 45 7.25 0.47 -2.32
C ALA A 45 6.14 -0.01 -3.29
N SER A 46 5.73 0.83 -4.24
CA SER A 46 4.67 0.51 -5.20
C SER A 46 5.03 -0.65 -6.13
N ALA A 47 6.30 -0.84 -6.52
CA ALA A 47 6.74 -1.99 -7.31
C ALA A 47 6.93 -3.26 -6.48
N HIS A 48 7.07 -3.14 -5.16
CA HIS A 48 7.44 -4.24 -4.26
C HIS A 48 6.29 -4.70 -3.36
N THR A 49 5.06 -4.49 -3.80
CA THR A 49 3.83 -4.89 -3.10
C THR A 49 3.35 -6.28 -3.51
N ALA A 50 2.48 -6.87 -2.69
CA ALA A 50 1.75 -8.08 -3.04
C ALA A 50 0.65 -7.85 -4.10
N GLY A 51 0.41 -6.62 -4.56
CA GLY A 51 -0.59 -6.27 -5.58
C GLY A 51 -2.02 -6.56 -5.12
N MET A 52 -2.39 -6.09 -3.92
CA MET A 52 -3.73 -6.26 -3.39
C MET A 52 -4.35 -4.94 -2.96
N VAL A 53 -5.56 -4.68 -3.43
CA VAL A 53 -6.47 -3.67 -2.89
C VAL A 53 -7.53 -4.38 -2.06
N ARG A 54 -7.68 -4.00 -0.81
CA ARG A 54 -8.65 -4.56 0.14
C ARG A 54 -9.23 -3.49 1.03
N THR A 55 -10.43 -3.72 1.57
CA THR A 55 -11.12 -2.78 2.45
C THR A 55 -11.02 -3.16 3.92
N TYR A 56 -10.84 -4.44 4.24
CA TYR A 56 -10.74 -4.91 5.61
C TYR A 56 -9.32 -4.80 6.17
N PHE A 57 -9.18 -4.11 7.29
CA PHE A 57 -7.97 -3.99 8.11
C PHE A 57 -8.33 -4.39 9.55
N PRO A 58 -7.82 -5.52 10.06
CA PRO A 58 -8.15 -6.00 11.40
C PRO A 58 -7.93 -4.92 12.46
N GLY A 59 -8.97 -4.62 13.24
CA GLY A 59 -8.92 -3.63 14.31
C GLY A 59 -8.88 -2.15 13.89
N ASP A 60 -8.88 -1.83 12.58
CA ASP A 60 -8.74 -0.46 12.09
C ASP A 60 -9.86 -0.08 11.08
N PRO A 61 -11.04 0.31 11.58
CA PRO A 61 -12.15 0.77 10.73
C PRO A 61 -11.87 2.10 10.04
N HIS A 62 -10.94 2.93 10.56
CA HIS A 62 -10.59 4.20 9.92
C HIS A 62 -9.85 3.96 8.59
N THR A 63 -8.83 3.13 8.60
CA THR A 63 -8.15 2.69 7.37
C THR A 63 -9.13 1.97 6.45
N GLY A 64 -10.05 1.17 7.01
CA GLY A 64 -11.13 0.51 6.25
C GLY A 64 -12.01 1.51 5.48
N ARG A 65 -12.44 2.59 6.10
CA ARG A 65 -13.23 3.65 5.45
C ARG A 65 -12.50 4.25 4.26
N MET A 66 -11.25 4.67 4.44
CA MET A 66 -10.44 5.22 3.34
C MET A 66 -10.24 4.21 2.21
N ALA A 67 -10.11 2.94 2.55
CA ALA A 67 -9.95 1.87 1.56
C ALA A 67 -11.25 1.60 0.79
N VAL A 68 -12.43 1.73 1.42
CA VAL A 68 -13.74 1.67 0.74
C VAL A 68 -13.86 2.80 -0.28
N ASP A 69 -13.57 4.04 0.14
CA ASP A 69 -13.61 5.20 -0.76
C ASP A 69 -12.63 5.03 -1.94
N SER A 70 -11.43 4.49 -1.66
CA SER A 70 -10.42 4.20 -2.66
C SER A 70 -10.83 3.09 -3.62
N LEU A 71 -11.47 2.02 -3.12
CA LEU A 71 -11.96 0.93 -3.96
C LEU A 71 -13.04 1.42 -4.94
N ASN A 72 -13.95 2.27 -4.48
CA ASN A 72 -14.95 2.90 -5.35
C ASN A 72 -14.28 3.70 -6.49
N ALA A 73 -13.24 4.48 -6.16
CA ALA A 73 -12.47 5.20 -7.17
C ALA A 73 -11.71 4.27 -8.14
N TYR A 74 -11.25 3.11 -7.67
CA TYR A 74 -10.63 2.11 -8.55
C TYR A 74 -11.64 1.41 -9.48
N HIS A 75 -12.87 1.19 -9.04
CA HIS A 75 -13.95 0.70 -9.94
C HIS A 75 -14.26 1.71 -11.05
N ASP A 76 -14.18 3.00 -10.76
CA ASP A 76 -14.36 4.09 -11.71
C ASP A 76 -13.06 4.53 -12.41
N PHE A 77 -11.95 3.82 -12.21
CA PHE A 77 -10.61 4.25 -12.61
C PHE A 77 -10.49 4.62 -14.08
N ALA A 78 -11.03 3.77 -14.96
CA ALA A 78 -11.01 4.01 -16.41
C ALA A 78 -11.80 5.28 -16.80
N ARG A 79 -12.89 5.59 -16.09
CA ARG A 79 -13.68 6.80 -16.32
C ARG A 79 -12.90 8.06 -15.97
N HIS A 80 -12.11 8.01 -14.89
CA HIS A 80 -11.36 9.16 -14.40
C HIS A 80 -10.00 9.32 -15.08
N THR A 81 -9.33 8.22 -15.42
CA THR A 81 -7.95 8.26 -15.92
C THR A 81 -7.83 7.92 -17.42
N ALA A 82 -8.92 7.54 -18.10
CA ALA A 82 -8.93 6.98 -19.44
C ALA A 82 -8.01 5.74 -19.59
N THR A 83 -7.67 5.10 -18.48
CA THR A 83 -6.79 3.91 -18.44
C THR A 83 -7.56 2.73 -17.84
N PRO A 84 -7.68 1.59 -18.53
CA PRO A 84 -8.32 0.42 -17.95
C PRO A 84 -7.52 -0.12 -16.77
N LEU A 85 -8.22 -0.59 -15.73
CA LEU A 85 -7.61 -1.22 -14.57
C LEU A 85 -8.22 -2.62 -14.38
N ALA A 86 -7.38 -3.64 -14.44
CA ALA A 86 -7.80 -5.01 -14.19
C ALA A 86 -7.88 -5.27 -12.68
N LEU A 87 -9.09 -5.24 -12.12
CA LEU A 87 -9.38 -5.61 -10.74
C LEU A 87 -9.93 -7.04 -10.69
N ARG A 88 -9.19 -7.96 -10.09
CA ARG A 88 -9.57 -9.37 -9.97
C ARG A 88 -10.02 -9.67 -8.54
N ARG A 89 -11.34 -9.80 -8.34
CA ARG A 89 -11.93 -10.05 -7.03
C ARG A 89 -11.63 -11.47 -6.57
N LEU A 90 -10.81 -11.62 -5.54
CA LEU A 90 -10.45 -12.91 -4.95
C LEU A 90 -10.75 -12.97 -3.45
N GLY A 91 -10.99 -11.84 -2.82
CA GLY A 91 -11.23 -11.74 -1.38
C GLY A 91 -9.97 -11.76 -0.53
N PHE A 92 -10.18 -11.48 0.74
CA PHE A 92 -9.17 -11.50 1.80
C PHE A 92 -9.70 -12.24 3.03
N MET A 93 -8.88 -13.14 3.58
CA MET A 93 -9.25 -13.97 4.72
C MET A 93 -8.20 -13.86 5.82
N VAL A 94 -8.65 -13.74 7.08
CA VAL A 94 -7.79 -13.75 8.27
C VAL A 94 -8.14 -14.94 9.13
N LEU A 95 -7.20 -15.88 9.29
CA LEU A 95 -7.37 -17.11 10.05
C LEU A 95 -7.18 -16.85 11.54
N PHE A 96 -8.10 -17.33 12.37
CA PHE A 96 -8.07 -17.27 13.83
C PHE A 96 -7.78 -18.64 14.41
N THR A 97 -6.79 -18.71 15.30
CA THR A 97 -6.34 -19.96 15.96
C THR A 97 -6.61 -19.97 17.46
N ASP A 98 -7.11 -18.86 18.02
CA ASP A 98 -7.55 -18.78 19.41
C ASP A 98 -8.80 -17.87 19.54
N GLU A 99 -9.53 -18.06 20.67
CA GLU A 99 -10.78 -17.33 20.94
C GLU A 99 -10.58 -15.84 21.16
N LYS A 100 -9.41 -15.40 21.62
CA LYS A 100 -9.10 -14.00 21.83
C LYS A 100 -9.14 -13.24 20.51
N GLN A 101 -8.63 -13.83 19.42
CA GLN A 101 -8.66 -13.23 18.08
C GLN A 101 -10.09 -13.07 17.57
N ILE A 102 -10.97 -14.03 17.86
CA ILE A 102 -12.40 -13.95 17.53
C ILE A 102 -13.05 -12.80 18.31
N ALA A 103 -12.78 -12.71 19.61
CA ALA A 103 -13.31 -11.63 20.45
C ALA A 103 -12.80 -10.24 20.01
N GLU A 104 -11.53 -10.12 19.60
CA GLU A 104 -10.97 -8.88 19.04
C GLU A 104 -11.63 -8.50 17.70
N PHE A 105 -11.95 -9.47 16.86
CA PHE A 105 -12.72 -9.26 15.64
C PHE A 105 -14.14 -8.76 15.96
N GLU A 106 -14.85 -9.44 16.85
CA GLU A 106 -16.23 -9.09 17.25
C GLU A 106 -16.31 -7.69 17.87
N ALA A 107 -15.32 -7.33 18.68
CA ALA A 107 -15.25 -5.99 19.32
C ALA A 107 -15.16 -4.84 18.32
N THR A 108 -14.66 -5.07 17.11
CA THR A 108 -14.50 -4.05 16.06
C THR A 108 -15.44 -4.25 14.87
N HIS A 109 -16.18 -5.36 14.83
CA HIS A 109 -16.99 -5.74 13.66
C HIS A 109 -18.04 -4.70 13.28
N GLN A 110 -18.81 -4.19 14.26
CA GLN A 110 -19.81 -3.15 13.99
C GLN A 110 -19.17 -1.87 13.43
N ALA A 111 -18.06 -1.42 14.01
CA ALA A 111 -17.35 -0.23 13.52
C ALA A 111 -16.80 -0.44 12.09
N GLN A 112 -16.40 -1.66 11.73
CA GLN A 112 -16.02 -1.99 10.35
C GLN A 112 -17.22 -1.88 9.41
N GLN A 113 -18.39 -2.41 9.80
CA GLN A 113 -19.62 -2.29 9.01
C GLN A 113 -20.06 -0.83 8.84
N ASP A 114 -20.01 -0.02 9.90
CA ASP A 114 -20.33 1.41 9.87
C ASP A 114 -19.35 2.20 8.96
N ALA A 115 -18.13 1.71 8.84
CA ALA A 115 -17.13 2.20 7.88
C ALA A 115 -17.39 1.73 6.43
N GLY A 116 -18.43 0.91 6.19
CA GLY A 116 -18.76 0.37 4.87
C GLY A 116 -17.93 -0.86 4.47
N VAL A 117 -17.16 -1.42 5.40
CA VAL A 117 -16.34 -2.60 5.14
C VAL A 117 -17.21 -3.86 5.15
N GLN A 118 -17.18 -4.61 4.06
CA GLN A 118 -17.84 -5.91 3.98
C GLN A 118 -16.90 -6.97 4.58
N VAL A 119 -17.20 -7.39 5.80
CA VAL A 119 -16.46 -8.46 6.48
C VAL A 119 -17.41 -9.24 7.40
N GLY A 120 -17.22 -10.53 7.50
CA GLY A 120 -17.98 -11.41 8.40
C GLY A 120 -17.13 -12.53 8.97
N LEU A 121 -17.56 -13.09 10.10
CA LEU A 121 -16.97 -14.29 10.67
C LEU A 121 -17.51 -15.51 9.93
N ILE A 122 -16.62 -16.41 9.53
CA ILE A 122 -16.96 -17.69 8.88
C ILE A 122 -16.33 -18.85 9.65
N SER A 123 -16.93 -20.02 9.53
CA SER A 123 -16.40 -21.27 10.13
C SER A 123 -15.10 -21.73 9.46
N ALA A 124 -14.35 -22.58 10.15
CA ALA A 124 -13.16 -23.22 9.59
C ALA A 124 -13.46 -24.00 8.30
N ARG A 125 -14.63 -24.65 8.22
CA ARG A 125 -15.09 -25.39 7.03
C ARG A 125 -15.37 -24.46 5.85
N GLU A 126 -16.01 -23.32 6.07
CA GLU A 126 -16.24 -22.33 5.02
C GLU A 126 -14.91 -21.72 4.54
N ALA A 127 -13.98 -21.45 5.47
CA ALA A 127 -12.65 -20.96 5.14
C ALA A 127 -11.87 -21.94 4.25
N SER A 128 -11.90 -23.24 4.58
CA SER A 128 -11.27 -24.28 3.74
C SER A 128 -11.96 -24.45 2.39
N GLY A 129 -13.26 -24.19 2.30
CA GLY A 129 -14.01 -24.16 1.06
C GLY A 129 -13.58 -23.01 0.12
N LEU A 130 -13.25 -21.85 0.68
CA LEU A 130 -12.75 -20.69 -0.05
C LEU A 130 -11.26 -20.82 -0.43
N ASN A 131 -10.45 -21.34 0.46
CA ASN A 131 -9.04 -21.67 0.21
C ASN A 131 -8.75 -23.12 0.60
N PRO A 132 -8.71 -24.03 -0.37
CA PRO A 132 -8.52 -25.47 -0.11
C PRO A 132 -7.17 -25.84 0.51
N LEU A 133 -6.20 -24.91 0.58
CA LEU A 133 -4.93 -25.16 1.29
C LEU A 133 -5.09 -25.03 2.80
N VAL A 134 -6.14 -24.37 3.29
CA VAL A 134 -6.37 -24.15 4.74
C VAL A 134 -6.70 -25.47 5.45
N ASN A 135 -5.95 -25.76 6.51
CA ASN A 135 -6.25 -26.85 7.41
C ASN A 135 -7.39 -26.44 8.35
N GLU A 136 -8.60 -26.92 8.10
CA GLU A 136 -9.77 -26.59 8.93
C GLU A 136 -9.63 -27.04 10.41
N ARG A 137 -8.76 -28.03 10.68
CA ARG A 137 -8.53 -28.52 12.06
C ARG A 137 -7.54 -27.65 12.84
N ALA A 138 -6.81 -26.79 12.16
CA ALA A 138 -5.80 -25.93 12.77
C ALA A 138 -6.33 -24.52 13.10
N ILE A 139 -7.56 -24.19 12.70
CA ILE A 139 -8.17 -22.87 12.94
C ILE A 139 -9.53 -23.04 13.64
N LEU A 140 -9.93 -22.03 14.38
CA LEU A 140 -11.26 -21.97 15.02
C LEU A 140 -12.30 -21.32 14.09
N ALA A 141 -11.92 -20.24 13.43
CA ALA A 141 -12.75 -19.45 12.53
C ALA A 141 -11.88 -18.59 11.61
N ALA A 142 -12.51 -17.82 10.72
CA ALA A 142 -11.82 -16.81 9.95
C ALA A 142 -12.70 -15.56 9.75
N ALA A 143 -12.07 -14.39 9.66
CA ALA A 143 -12.71 -13.21 9.09
C ALA A 143 -12.62 -13.28 7.57
N TRP A 144 -13.76 -13.13 6.90
CA TRP A 144 -13.87 -13.12 5.45
C TRP A 144 -14.33 -11.77 4.91
N SER A 145 -13.53 -11.15 4.06
CA SER A 145 -13.86 -9.92 3.34
C SER A 145 -13.84 -10.19 1.82
N PRO A 146 -15.00 -10.20 1.15
CA PRO A 146 -15.07 -10.46 -0.27
C PRO A 146 -14.55 -9.31 -1.13
N GLU A 147 -14.52 -8.09 -0.60
CA GLU A 147 -14.08 -6.88 -1.30
C GLU A 147 -12.56 -6.70 -1.20
N ALA A 148 -11.85 -7.65 -1.79
CA ALA A 148 -10.40 -7.58 -1.98
C ALA A 148 -10.04 -8.09 -3.38
N TYR A 149 -9.14 -7.35 -4.04
CA TYR A 149 -8.84 -7.50 -5.45
C TYR A 149 -7.35 -7.61 -5.69
N HIS A 150 -6.94 -8.53 -6.56
CA HIS A 150 -5.60 -8.48 -7.12
C HIS A 150 -5.54 -7.44 -8.25
N VAL A 151 -4.45 -6.70 -8.29
CA VAL A 151 -4.20 -5.63 -9.25
C VAL A 151 -2.69 -5.53 -9.52
N ASP A 152 -2.31 -5.11 -10.71
CA ASP A 152 -0.95 -4.64 -10.95
C ASP A 152 -0.85 -3.19 -10.42
N SER A 153 -0.06 -3.01 -9.38
CA SER A 153 0.13 -1.70 -8.75
C SER A 153 0.75 -0.66 -9.69
N LEU A 154 1.57 -1.11 -10.64
CA LEU A 154 2.18 -0.23 -11.63
C LEU A 154 1.17 0.26 -12.67
N ASP A 155 0.10 -0.48 -12.94
CA ASP A 155 -0.98 0.01 -13.81
C ASP A 155 -1.73 1.17 -13.16
N ILE A 156 -1.91 1.15 -11.83
CA ILE A 156 -2.48 2.28 -11.09
C ILE A 156 -1.55 3.50 -11.19
N VAL A 157 -0.25 3.31 -10.94
CA VAL A 157 0.75 4.38 -11.04
C VAL A 157 0.77 4.98 -12.46
N ARG A 158 0.78 4.14 -13.49
CA ARG A 158 0.78 4.57 -14.91
C ARG A 158 -0.49 5.32 -15.27
N GLY A 159 -1.64 4.81 -14.85
CA GLY A 159 -2.94 5.45 -15.11
C GLY A 159 -3.04 6.83 -14.48
N TYR A 160 -2.71 6.97 -13.20
CA TYR A 160 -2.67 8.29 -12.55
C TYR A 160 -1.63 9.23 -13.17
N ALA A 161 -0.44 8.72 -13.49
CA ALA A 161 0.60 9.54 -14.13
C ALA A 161 0.17 10.03 -15.52
N ALA A 162 -0.50 9.19 -16.31
CA ALA A 162 -1.04 9.59 -17.61
C ALA A 162 -2.16 10.62 -17.45
N ALA A 163 -3.10 10.38 -16.54
CA ALA A 163 -4.18 11.31 -16.26
C ALA A 163 -3.68 12.67 -15.75
N ALA A 164 -2.71 12.67 -14.84
CA ALA A 164 -2.09 13.91 -14.36
C ALA A 164 -1.50 14.74 -15.52
N ARG A 165 -0.78 14.09 -16.46
CA ARG A 165 -0.25 14.76 -17.67
C ARG A 165 -1.36 15.30 -18.56
N ASN A 166 -2.45 14.55 -18.75
CA ASN A 166 -3.59 14.98 -19.55
C ASN A 166 -4.29 16.22 -18.96
N HIS A 167 -4.18 16.41 -17.63
CA HIS A 167 -4.64 17.60 -16.92
C HIS A 167 -3.55 18.69 -16.77
N GLY A 168 -2.41 18.54 -17.45
CA GLY A 168 -1.37 19.57 -17.53
C GLY A 168 -0.28 19.47 -16.46
N ALA A 169 -0.21 18.40 -15.66
CA ALA A 169 0.91 18.22 -14.74
C ALA A 169 2.21 17.85 -15.46
N ASP A 170 3.32 18.42 -15.02
CA ASP A 170 4.67 18.05 -15.44
C ASP A 170 5.26 16.98 -14.50
N LEU A 171 5.65 15.82 -15.06
CA LEU A 171 6.24 14.73 -14.29
C LEU A 171 7.69 14.49 -14.72
N PHE A 172 8.61 14.70 -13.78
CA PHE A 172 10.05 14.52 -13.98
C PHE A 172 10.58 13.31 -13.21
N THR A 173 10.97 12.28 -13.93
CA THR A 173 11.68 11.12 -13.40
C THR A 173 13.18 11.37 -13.34
N HIS A 174 13.94 10.55 -12.61
CA HIS A 174 15.40 10.69 -12.41
C HIS A 174 15.79 12.10 -11.97
N THR A 175 14.96 12.70 -11.12
CA THR A 175 15.09 14.09 -10.66
C THR A 175 14.93 14.12 -9.13
N PRO A 176 15.97 13.67 -8.38
CA PRO A 176 15.93 13.68 -6.93
C PRO A 176 15.88 15.09 -6.37
N VAL A 177 15.03 15.31 -5.37
CA VAL A 177 15.09 16.52 -4.54
C VAL A 177 16.27 16.41 -3.61
N THR A 178 17.09 17.45 -3.54
CA THR A 178 18.32 17.48 -2.75
C THR A 178 18.27 18.47 -1.60
N ARG A 179 17.41 19.47 -1.68
CA ARG A 179 17.22 20.51 -0.65
C ARG A 179 15.90 21.23 -0.85
N ILE A 180 15.33 21.72 0.24
CA ILE A 180 14.14 22.57 0.26
C ILE A 180 14.47 23.80 1.11
N ASP A 181 14.37 24.99 0.53
CA ASP A 181 14.61 26.22 1.26
C ASP A 181 13.36 26.67 2.06
N ASP A 182 13.54 27.57 3.00
CA ASP A 182 12.45 28.08 3.85
C ASP A 182 11.34 28.77 3.07
N ASP A 183 11.65 29.28 1.90
CA ASP A 183 10.72 29.90 1.00
C ASP A 183 10.03 28.92 0.02
N ASN A 184 10.14 27.61 0.26
CA ASN A 184 9.66 26.51 -0.59
C ASN A 184 10.34 26.45 -1.97
N THR A 185 11.58 26.92 -2.12
CA THR A 185 12.37 26.62 -3.31
C THR A 185 12.89 25.17 -3.22
N VAL A 186 12.48 24.35 -4.17
CA VAL A 186 12.86 22.93 -4.25
C VAL A 186 14.04 22.78 -5.21
N HIS A 187 15.16 22.23 -4.72
CA HIS A 187 16.40 22.07 -5.50
C HIS A 187 16.58 20.63 -5.97
N THR A 188 17.05 20.50 -7.19
CA THR A 188 17.41 19.24 -7.83
C THR A 188 18.72 19.39 -8.61
N PRO A 189 19.41 18.33 -9.02
CA PRO A 189 20.58 18.43 -9.92
C PRO A 189 20.27 19.05 -11.28
N ARG A 190 18.99 19.16 -11.65
CA ARG A 190 18.52 19.72 -12.92
C ARG A 190 18.12 21.20 -12.85
N GLY A 191 18.17 21.79 -11.66
CA GLY A 191 17.71 23.16 -11.40
C GLY A 191 16.79 23.24 -10.19
N SER A 192 16.18 24.41 -10.00
CA SER A 192 15.31 24.68 -8.85
C SER A 192 13.93 25.13 -9.31
N ILE A 193 12.91 24.80 -8.51
CA ILE A 193 11.52 25.17 -8.73
C ILE A 193 11.03 25.94 -7.50
N LYS A 194 10.49 27.12 -7.69
CA LYS A 194 9.76 27.86 -6.65
C LYS A 194 8.35 27.29 -6.54
N ALA A 195 8.02 26.69 -5.42
CA ALA A 195 6.70 26.10 -5.16
C ALA A 195 5.87 27.02 -4.24
N ASP A 196 4.59 27.18 -4.55
CA ASP A 196 3.67 27.79 -3.59
C ASP A 196 3.32 26.80 -2.48
N SER A 197 3.24 25.52 -2.78
CA SER A 197 3.04 24.44 -1.82
C SER A 197 3.88 23.21 -2.17
N ILE A 198 4.32 22.46 -1.16
CA ILE A 198 5.03 21.20 -1.34
C ILE A 198 4.12 20.06 -0.84
N VAL A 199 4.08 18.96 -1.59
CA VAL A 199 3.36 17.73 -1.23
C VAL A 199 4.36 16.60 -1.12
N CYS A 200 4.65 16.15 0.11
CA CYS A 200 5.52 15.03 0.38
C CYS A 200 4.74 13.71 0.30
N ALA A 201 5.08 12.87 -0.68
CA ALA A 201 4.53 11.53 -0.91
C ALA A 201 5.65 10.54 -1.24
N ALA A 202 6.80 10.68 -0.55
CA ALA A 202 8.04 9.97 -0.85
C ALA A 202 8.14 8.58 -0.20
N GLY A 203 7.01 8.01 0.32
CA GLY A 203 6.97 6.70 0.95
C GLY A 203 7.99 6.57 2.08
N PRO A 204 8.84 5.51 2.10
CA PRO A 204 9.82 5.30 3.18
C PRO A 204 10.81 6.44 3.39
N TRP A 205 10.96 7.33 2.40
CA TRP A 205 11.85 8.51 2.46
C TRP A 205 11.14 9.81 2.83
N SER A 206 9.85 9.75 3.18
CA SER A 206 9.07 10.95 3.51
C SER A 206 9.61 11.68 4.75
N GLY A 207 10.16 10.97 5.75
CA GLY A 207 10.82 11.59 6.88
C GLY A 207 12.08 12.40 6.49
N GLU A 208 12.90 11.85 5.57
CA GLU A 208 14.07 12.53 5.03
C GLU A 208 13.66 13.80 4.24
N VAL A 209 12.68 13.67 3.35
CA VAL A 209 12.16 14.81 2.57
C VAL A 209 11.54 15.86 3.47
N ALA A 210 10.77 15.48 4.48
CA ALA A 210 10.16 16.40 5.43
C ALA A 210 11.21 17.17 6.25
N SER A 211 12.29 16.49 6.66
CA SER A 211 13.38 17.13 7.39
C SER A 211 14.10 18.21 6.60
N MET A 212 14.19 18.08 5.25
CA MET A 212 14.71 19.14 4.37
C MET A 212 13.88 20.44 4.47
N ALA A 213 12.60 20.33 4.82
CA ALA A 213 11.69 21.43 5.04
C ALA A 213 11.50 21.79 6.53
N SER A 214 12.35 21.27 7.43
CA SER A 214 12.22 21.44 8.88
C SER A 214 10.87 20.97 9.44
N VAL A 215 10.31 19.91 8.82
CA VAL A 215 9.07 19.25 9.26
C VAL A 215 9.44 17.87 9.81
N ASP A 216 8.95 17.56 11.00
CA ASP A 216 9.12 16.24 11.61
C ASP A 216 7.94 15.35 11.26
N LEU A 217 8.22 14.19 10.63
CA LEU A 217 7.24 13.14 10.39
C LEU A 217 7.75 11.86 11.08
N PRO A 218 7.09 11.43 12.17
CA PRO A 218 7.55 10.30 12.99
C PRO A 218 7.29 8.96 12.28
N MET A 219 8.13 8.64 11.31
CA MET A 219 8.03 7.41 10.51
C MET A 219 9.32 6.62 10.56
N THR A 220 9.17 5.30 10.42
CA THR A 220 10.31 4.39 10.34
C THR A 220 10.17 3.54 9.08
N PRO A 221 11.20 3.49 8.21
CA PRO A 221 11.23 2.52 7.12
C PRO A 221 11.24 1.10 7.68
N HIS A 222 10.34 0.26 7.19
CA HIS A 222 10.28 -1.16 7.52
C HIS A 222 10.45 -1.99 6.26
N ALA A 223 11.26 -3.04 6.34
CA ALA A 223 11.41 -3.99 5.27
C ALA A 223 10.40 -5.15 5.40
N ILE A 224 9.94 -5.66 4.26
CA ILE A 224 9.25 -6.94 4.15
C ILE A 224 9.92 -7.76 3.06
N GLU A 225 10.17 -9.03 3.34
CA GLU A 225 10.67 -9.95 2.34
C GLU A 225 9.50 -10.81 1.82
N MET A 226 9.32 -10.78 0.52
CA MET A 226 8.39 -11.65 -0.19
C MET A 226 9.12 -12.89 -0.67
N LEU A 227 8.47 -14.02 -0.52
CA LEU A 227 9.02 -15.32 -0.93
C LEU A 227 8.08 -15.99 -1.93
N PHE A 228 8.64 -16.74 -2.86
CA PHE A 228 7.93 -17.72 -3.66
C PHE A 228 8.15 -19.13 -3.11
N THR A 229 7.13 -19.97 -3.23
CA THR A 229 7.31 -21.41 -3.08
C THR A 229 7.90 -22.01 -4.36
N ASP A 230 8.39 -23.24 -4.30
CA ASP A 230 8.42 -24.10 -5.47
C ASP A 230 7.00 -24.25 -6.06
N ILE A 231 6.88 -24.78 -7.28
CA ILE A 231 5.57 -25.08 -7.88
C ILE A 231 4.93 -26.18 -7.04
N PRO A 232 3.74 -25.95 -6.44
CA PRO A 232 3.05 -26.99 -5.68
C PRO A 232 2.73 -28.21 -6.56
N PRO A 233 2.78 -29.43 -6.01
CA PRO A 233 2.56 -30.67 -6.78
C PRO A 233 1.16 -30.77 -7.39
N SER A 234 0.18 -30.07 -6.86
CA SER A 234 -1.17 -29.98 -7.44
C SER A 234 -1.44 -28.55 -7.91
N PRO A 235 -2.08 -28.35 -9.07
CA PRO A 235 -2.48 -27.02 -9.51
C PRO A 235 -3.42 -26.41 -8.48
N HIS A 236 -3.02 -25.28 -7.91
CA HIS A 236 -3.86 -24.55 -6.99
C HIS A 236 -4.78 -23.60 -7.78
N ARG A 237 -6.03 -23.54 -7.34
CA ARG A 237 -6.97 -22.53 -7.84
C ARG A 237 -6.52 -21.13 -7.39
N GLU A 238 -6.98 -20.13 -8.13
CA GLU A 238 -6.94 -18.78 -7.57
C GLU A 238 -7.66 -18.77 -6.22
N MET A 239 -7.00 -18.26 -5.20
CA MET A 239 -7.48 -18.26 -3.84
C MET A 239 -7.40 -16.85 -3.25
N PRO A 240 -8.24 -16.54 -2.27
CA PRO A 240 -8.12 -15.29 -1.52
C PRO A 240 -6.74 -15.18 -0.89
N MET A 241 -6.23 -13.94 -0.77
CA MET A 241 -5.10 -13.72 0.13
C MET A 241 -5.53 -14.15 1.53
N THR A 242 -4.76 -15.05 2.11
CA THR A 242 -5.05 -15.65 3.41
C THR A 242 -3.94 -15.29 4.38
N MET A 243 -4.29 -14.70 5.51
CA MET A 243 -3.37 -14.25 6.55
C MET A 243 -3.65 -15.00 7.85
N HIS A 244 -2.62 -15.41 8.57
CA HIS A 244 -2.74 -15.91 9.94
C HIS A 244 -2.62 -14.73 10.91
N ALA A 245 -3.60 -14.54 11.78
CA ALA A 245 -3.70 -13.36 12.65
C ALA A 245 -2.47 -13.21 13.58
N THR A 246 -2.00 -14.31 14.21
CA THR A 246 -0.90 -14.26 15.18
C THR A 246 0.47 -14.05 14.54
N SER A 247 0.81 -14.85 13.51
CA SER A 247 2.16 -14.81 12.92
C SER A 247 2.33 -13.74 11.85
N GLY A 248 1.22 -13.20 11.32
CA GLY A 248 1.23 -12.32 10.17
C GLY A 248 1.64 -13.02 8.87
N LEU A 249 1.82 -14.37 8.89
CA LEU A 249 2.04 -15.14 7.67
C LEU A 249 0.87 -14.92 6.73
N ARG A 250 1.17 -14.47 5.52
CA ARG A 250 0.17 -14.26 4.46
C ARG A 250 0.59 -14.98 3.21
N ILE A 251 -0.36 -15.62 2.55
CA ILE A 251 -0.16 -16.35 1.30
C ILE A 251 -1.17 -15.92 0.26
N ARG A 252 -0.82 -15.96 -1.00
CA ARG A 252 -1.73 -15.81 -2.14
C ARG A 252 -1.23 -16.56 -3.36
N SER A 253 -2.12 -16.84 -4.31
CA SER A 253 -1.73 -17.35 -5.62
C SER A 253 -0.91 -16.32 -6.41
N TRP A 254 0.15 -16.77 -7.08
CA TRP A 254 0.96 -15.97 -7.99
C TRP A 254 1.38 -16.82 -9.17
N LYS A 255 0.63 -16.73 -10.28
CA LYS A 255 0.83 -17.62 -11.42
C LYS A 255 0.71 -19.09 -11.01
N ASP A 256 1.76 -19.87 -11.21
CA ASP A 256 1.87 -21.29 -10.88
C ASP A 256 2.44 -21.55 -9.46
N ARG A 257 2.70 -20.50 -8.67
CA ARG A 257 3.33 -20.57 -7.33
C ARG A 257 2.48 -19.88 -6.28
N ILE A 258 2.91 -20.01 -5.04
CA ILE A 258 2.40 -19.23 -3.91
C ILE A 258 3.40 -18.12 -3.60
N LEU A 259 2.91 -16.89 -3.57
CA LEU A 259 3.62 -15.76 -2.98
C LEU A 259 3.24 -15.65 -1.52
N LEU A 260 4.25 -15.51 -0.67
CA LEU A 260 4.04 -15.40 0.78
C LEU A 260 4.96 -14.38 1.43
N ALA A 261 4.58 -13.92 2.61
CA ALA A 261 5.40 -13.07 3.47
C ALA A 261 5.07 -13.27 4.95
N MET A 262 6.09 -13.11 5.79
CA MET A 262 5.97 -13.06 7.25
C MET A 262 7.03 -12.08 7.82
N GLY A 263 6.99 -10.83 7.37
CA GLY A 263 7.97 -9.80 7.76
C GLY A 263 9.37 -10.08 7.19
N VAL A 264 10.37 -9.89 8.03
CA VAL A 264 11.79 -10.19 7.84
C VAL A 264 12.32 -10.93 9.08
N PRO A 265 13.53 -11.50 9.05
CA PRO A 265 14.16 -12.00 10.27
C PRO A 265 14.17 -10.95 11.38
N LYS A 266 13.90 -11.37 12.63
CA LYS A 266 14.00 -10.48 13.80
C LYS A 266 15.47 -10.07 14.01
N ALA A 267 15.69 -8.99 14.76
CA ALA A 267 17.04 -8.57 15.11
C ALA A 267 17.82 -9.73 15.78
N GLY A 268 18.96 -10.10 15.22
CA GLY A 268 19.77 -11.23 15.68
C GLY A 268 19.30 -12.63 15.29
N GLU A 269 18.16 -12.75 14.58
CA GLU A 269 17.68 -14.03 14.10
C GLU A 269 18.40 -14.44 12.80
N ALA A 270 18.94 -15.64 12.77
CA ALA A 270 19.49 -16.20 11.54
C ALA A 270 18.36 -16.42 10.50
N ARG A 271 18.68 -16.21 9.22
CA ARG A 271 17.72 -16.37 8.13
C ARG A 271 17.10 -17.77 8.11
N GLU A 272 17.89 -18.79 8.36
CA GLU A 272 17.45 -20.20 8.41
C GLU A 272 16.41 -20.43 9.50
N ALA A 273 16.59 -19.81 10.66
CA ALA A 273 15.63 -19.90 11.78
C ALA A 273 14.29 -19.20 11.40
N TRP A 274 14.35 -18.05 10.76
CA TRP A 274 13.16 -17.36 10.25
C TRP A 274 12.43 -18.16 9.17
N LEU A 275 13.15 -18.76 8.21
CA LEU A 275 12.56 -19.66 7.21
C LEU A 275 11.96 -20.92 7.87
N GLY A 276 12.62 -21.46 8.90
CA GLY A 276 12.10 -22.57 9.70
C GLY A 276 10.77 -22.23 10.39
N ARG A 277 10.62 -21.00 10.92
CA ARG A 277 9.33 -20.56 11.50
C ARG A 277 8.24 -20.44 10.43
N ILE A 278 8.58 -19.91 9.25
CA ILE A 278 7.63 -19.85 8.11
C ILE A 278 7.19 -21.27 7.74
N SER A 279 8.15 -22.20 7.55
CA SER A 279 7.85 -23.58 7.18
C SER A 279 7.00 -24.30 8.24
N GLY A 280 7.24 -24.03 9.53
CA GLY A 280 6.41 -24.58 10.61
C GLY A 280 4.96 -24.09 10.55
N HIS A 281 4.76 -22.79 10.31
CA HIS A 281 3.41 -22.24 10.12
C HIS A 281 2.75 -22.77 8.83
N LEU A 282 3.51 -22.93 7.74
CA LEU A 282 3.00 -23.52 6.50
C LEU A 282 2.53 -24.95 6.73
N GLY A 283 3.33 -25.82 7.35
CA GLY A 283 2.96 -27.20 7.64
C GLY A 283 1.70 -27.31 8.53
N THR A 284 1.55 -26.43 9.51
CA THR A 284 0.38 -26.42 10.39
C THR A 284 -0.89 -25.93 9.71
N LEU A 285 -0.80 -24.75 9.07
CA LEU A 285 -1.97 -24.03 8.52
C LEU A 285 -2.32 -24.46 7.10
N PHE A 286 -1.33 -24.91 6.33
CA PHE A 286 -1.43 -25.27 4.91
C PHE A 286 -0.67 -26.56 4.60
N PRO A 287 -1.12 -27.73 5.10
CA PRO A 287 -0.34 -29.00 5.04
C PRO A 287 0.11 -29.39 3.63
N ALA A 288 -0.65 -29.01 2.60
CA ALA A 288 -0.25 -29.26 1.21
C ALA A 288 1.03 -28.50 0.80
N LEU A 289 1.51 -27.56 1.62
CA LEU A 289 2.75 -26.81 1.44
C LEU A 289 3.84 -27.23 2.43
N GLU A 290 3.64 -28.32 3.19
CA GLU A 290 4.65 -28.81 4.12
C GLU A 290 5.91 -29.25 3.35
N GLY A 291 7.08 -28.78 3.82
CA GLY A 291 8.37 -29.10 3.21
C GLY A 291 8.65 -28.46 1.85
N ILE A 292 7.74 -27.60 1.34
CA ILE A 292 7.96 -26.93 0.06
C ILE A 292 9.16 -25.97 0.12
N GLY A 293 9.97 -25.92 -0.94
CA GLY A 293 11.09 -24.99 -1.04
C GLY A 293 10.64 -23.54 -1.07
N LEU A 294 11.40 -22.67 -0.37
CA LEU A 294 11.13 -21.22 -0.28
C LEU A 294 12.28 -20.44 -0.91
N HIS A 295 11.93 -19.53 -1.81
CA HIS A 295 12.87 -18.71 -2.57
C HIS A 295 12.53 -17.23 -2.41
N ARG A 296 13.56 -16.38 -2.30
CA ARG A 296 13.35 -14.92 -2.28
C ARG A 296 12.74 -14.47 -3.61
N ALA A 297 11.61 -13.76 -3.51
CA ALA A 297 10.99 -13.06 -4.64
C ALA A 297 11.58 -11.64 -4.74
N TRP A 298 11.33 -10.80 -3.75
CA TRP A 298 11.89 -9.45 -3.59
C TRP A 298 11.84 -9.00 -2.13
N THR A 299 12.57 -7.94 -1.82
CA THR A 299 12.42 -7.20 -0.56
C THR A 299 11.89 -5.81 -0.91
N GLY A 300 10.93 -5.33 -0.17
CA GLY A 300 10.36 -3.99 -0.31
C GLY A 300 10.41 -3.22 1.01
N ASP A 301 10.74 -1.94 0.93
CA ASP A 301 10.63 -1.05 2.07
C ASP A 301 9.29 -0.32 2.01
N PHE A 302 8.64 -0.17 3.17
CA PHE A 302 7.44 0.62 3.32
C PHE A 302 7.57 1.57 4.52
N ASP A 303 6.79 2.62 4.49
CA ASP A 303 6.70 3.63 5.55
C ASP A 303 5.79 3.13 6.68
N ALA A 304 6.35 2.88 7.86
CA ALA A 304 5.58 2.54 9.03
C ALA A 304 5.37 3.76 9.92
N SER A 305 4.13 3.96 10.36
CA SER A 305 3.76 4.93 11.39
C SER A 305 3.68 4.26 12.76
N PRO A 306 3.87 5.00 13.88
CA PRO A 306 3.84 4.42 15.23
C PRO A 306 2.54 3.71 15.59
N ASN A 307 1.42 4.14 15.03
CA ASN A 307 0.08 3.59 15.29
C ASN A 307 -0.53 2.85 14.08
N ASN A 308 0.28 2.55 13.06
CA ASN A 308 -0.14 1.92 11.79
C ASN A 308 -1.19 2.72 10.99
N THR A 309 -1.43 3.98 11.32
CA THR A 309 -2.38 4.86 10.63
C THR A 309 -1.62 5.89 9.79
N ALA A 310 -2.06 6.11 8.56
CA ALA A 310 -1.41 7.06 7.67
C ALA A 310 -1.52 8.50 8.17
N PHE A 311 -0.43 9.25 8.04
CA PHE A 311 -0.39 10.69 8.24
C PHE A 311 -0.75 11.40 6.94
N ILE A 312 -1.90 12.04 6.88
CA ILE A 312 -2.32 12.86 5.75
C ILE A 312 -2.76 14.22 6.29
N GLY A 313 -1.98 15.25 5.98
CA GLY A 313 -2.22 16.56 6.57
C GLY A 313 -1.36 17.65 5.96
N GLN A 314 -1.40 18.82 6.62
CA GLN A 314 -0.60 19.98 6.30
C GLN A 314 0.11 20.45 7.57
N HIS A 315 1.36 20.91 7.41
CA HIS A 315 2.08 21.56 8.51
C HIS A 315 1.40 22.87 8.92
N PRO A 316 1.27 23.16 10.23
CA PRO A 316 0.46 24.28 10.70
C PRO A 316 0.96 25.67 10.24
N THR A 317 2.26 25.85 10.03
CA THR A 317 2.88 27.15 9.71
C THR A 317 3.56 27.20 8.34
N ARG A 318 3.65 26.05 7.63
CA ARG A 318 4.28 25.96 6.31
C ARG A 318 3.29 25.40 5.29
N ARG A 319 3.40 25.85 4.05
CA ARG A 319 2.64 25.25 2.94
C ARG A 319 3.28 23.93 2.49
N PHE A 320 3.41 23.01 3.45
CA PHE A 320 3.96 21.68 3.30
C PHE A 320 2.89 20.66 3.68
N LEU A 321 2.38 19.95 2.68
CA LEU A 321 1.42 18.87 2.83
C LEU A 321 2.17 17.53 2.82
N TYR A 322 1.61 16.52 3.43
CA TYR A 322 2.20 15.19 3.48
C TYR A 322 1.16 14.09 3.44
N ALA A 323 1.51 12.98 2.80
CA ALA A 323 0.79 11.71 2.89
C ALA A 323 1.81 10.58 2.97
N ALA A 324 1.93 9.98 4.15
CA ALA A 324 2.98 9.04 4.49
C ALA A 324 2.57 8.15 5.67
N GLY A 325 3.35 7.12 5.99
CA GLY A 325 3.09 6.22 7.12
C GLY A 325 1.96 5.23 6.88
N PHE A 326 1.76 4.81 5.64
CA PHE A 326 0.67 3.91 5.25
C PHE A 326 0.84 2.47 5.75
N THR A 327 1.96 2.11 6.30
CA THR A 327 2.24 0.80 6.92
C THR A 327 1.87 -0.37 6.01
N GLY A 328 2.25 -0.27 4.72
CA GLY A 328 1.96 -1.26 3.69
C GLY A 328 0.56 -1.19 3.07
N ALA A 329 -0.32 -0.29 3.52
CA ALA A 329 -1.67 -0.10 3.01
C ALA A 329 -1.82 1.00 1.94
N GLY A 330 -0.72 1.59 1.48
CA GLY A 330 -0.76 2.73 0.54
C GLY A 330 -1.53 2.45 -0.75
N LEU A 331 -1.40 1.23 -1.31
CA LEU A 331 -2.16 0.85 -2.50
C LEU A 331 -3.67 0.86 -2.27
N CYS A 332 -4.12 0.49 -1.06
CA CYS A 332 -5.54 0.48 -0.71
C CYS A 332 -6.12 1.87 -0.45
N GLN A 333 -5.28 2.89 -0.24
CA GLN A 333 -5.71 4.22 0.21
C GLN A 333 -5.32 5.35 -0.76
N ALA A 334 -4.62 5.04 -1.86
CA ALA A 334 -4.03 6.07 -2.72
C ALA A 334 -5.04 7.03 -3.35
N PRO A 335 -6.19 6.60 -3.90
CA PRO A 335 -7.21 7.52 -4.40
C PRO A 335 -7.71 8.51 -3.35
N ALA A 336 -8.13 8.00 -2.18
CA ALA A 336 -8.63 8.83 -1.09
C ALA A 336 -7.56 9.78 -0.53
N ALA A 337 -6.30 9.31 -0.45
CA ALA A 337 -5.17 10.15 -0.02
C ALA A 337 -4.90 11.30 -1.00
N GLY A 338 -4.92 11.02 -2.29
CA GLY A 338 -4.76 12.06 -3.33
C GLY A 338 -5.88 13.10 -3.29
N GLY A 339 -7.13 12.65 -3.18
CA GLY A 339 -8.28 13.53 -3.01
C GLY A 339 -8.18 14.41 -1.76
N LYS A 340 -7.80 13.82 -0.62
CA LYS A 340 -7.62 14.55 0.63
C LYS A 340 -6.50 15.60 0.55
N LEU A 341 -5.38 15.30 -0.12
CA LEU A 341 -4.31 16.27 -0.34
C LEU A 341 -4.78 17.44 -1.22
N ARG A 342 -5.54 17.17 -2.28
CA ARG A 342 -6.19 18.21 -3.08
C ARG A 342 -7.07 19.09 -2.22
N ASP A 343 -7.97 18.51 -1.43
CA ASP A 343 -8.92 19.26 -0.61
C ASP A 343 -8.20 20.15 0.42
N LEU A 344 -7.14 19.63 1.06
CA LEU A 344 -6.30 20.41 1.99
C LEU A 344 -5.57 21.56 1.31
N LEU A 345 -5.18 21.42 0.04
CA LEU A 345 -4.46 22.46 -0.68
C LEU A 345 -5.40 23.57 -1.17
N ILE A 346 -6.61 23.23 -1.64
CA ILE A 346 -7.58 24.20 -2.19
C ILE A 346 -8.50 24.81 -1.13
N ALA A 347 -8.68 24.17 0.04
CA ALA A 347 -9.41 24.73 1.18
C ALA A 347 -8.59 25.91 1.76
N LYS A 348 -8.79 27.11 1.21
CA LYS A 348 -8.16 28.36 1.67
C LYS A 348 -9.14 29.19 2.46
#